data_3100fe072982a317372cde49341978e3
#
_entry.id   3100fe072982a317372cde49341978e3
#
_cell.length_a   1.000
_cell.length_b   1.000
_cell.length_c   1.000
_cell.angle_alpha   90.00
_cell.angle_beta   90.00
_cell.angle_gamma   90.00
#
_symmetry.space_group_name_H-M   'P 1'
#
loop_
_entity.id
_entity.type
_entity.pdbx_description
1 polymer ?
#
loop_
_entity_poly.entity_id
_entity_poly.type
_entity_poly.pdbx_seq_one_letter_code
_entity_poly.pdbx_strand_id
1 'polypeptide(L)'
;MIREECAGSTRSVGWARSALALVAFLPCALALAQPAVSEPALKAAIVFTLAKFTEWPAQQQPTDALSLCVVAAPEQMNAAFNALDSKLVQGRPLRVRVLGARDDLAGCHIVFASAPPARTVPGRLTVGDAPRFAETGGKVGLLTANDRVQLEVNVSAATSAGVKFSSQLLRLARVIGEQPRGGG
;
A
#
# COMPACT_ATOMS: atom_id res chain seq x y z
N MET A 1 -64.11 -55.32 -46.19
CA MET A 1 -63.52 -56.57 -46.72
C MET A 1 -62.29 -56.84 -45.82
N ILE A 2 -62.49 -57.92 -45.09
CA ILE A 2 -61.50 -58.98 -44.76
C ILE A 2 -60.33 -58.51 -43.87
N ARG A 3 -60.37 -58.85 -42.55
CA ARG A 3 -59.79 -60.01 -41.82
C ARG A 3 -58.27 -59.99 -41.85
N GLU A 4 -57.54 -60.32 -40.83
CA GLU A 4 -57.63 -61.21 -39.64
C GLU A 4 -56.47 -60.77 -38.72
N GLU A 5 -56.67 -60.69 -37.46
CA GLU A 5 -56.32 -61.61 -36.39
C GLU A 5 -55.00 -62.37 -36.53
N CYS A 6 -54.13 -62.13 -35.57
CA CYS A 6 -53.49 -63.22 -34.86
C CYS A 6 -52.87 -62.75 -33.51
N ALA A 7 -53.34 -63.44 -32.51
CA ALA A 7 -52.95 -63.38 -31.13
C ALA A 7 -51.58 -64.04 -30.87
N GLY A 8 -50.92 -63.69 -29.80
CA GLY A 8 -49.76 -64.42 -29.29
C GLY A 8 -49.16 -63.72 -28.10
N SER A 9 -49.68 -63.94 -26.91
CA SER A 9 -49.20 -64.64 -25.73
C SER A 9 -47.93 -64.09 -25.11
N THR A 10 -48.16 -63.46 -23.96
CA THR A 10 -47.45 -63.56 -22.67
C THR A 10 -45.97 -63.81 -22.66
N ARG A 11 -45.24 -62.88 -21.97
CA ARG A 11 -44.44 -63.21 -20.72
C ARG A 11 -44.00 -61.95 -20.02
N SER A 12 -44.51 -61.79 -18.82
CA SER A 12 -44.09 -60.89 -17.82
C SER A 12 -42.61 -61.16 -17.37
N VAL A 13 -41.73 -60.21 -17.59
CA VAL A 13 -40.50 -60.16 -16.84
C VAL A 13 -40.39 -58.77 -16.29
N GLY A 14 -40.59 -58.66 -14.99
CA GLY A 14 -40.41 -57.46 -14.23
C GLY A 14 -38.93 -57.05 -14.20
N TRP A 15 -38.65 -55.89 -14.74
CA TRP A 15 -37.38 -55.24 -14.55
C TRP A 15 -37.62 -54.01 -13.70
N ALA A 16 -37.12 -54.13 -12.49
CA ALA A 16 -37.06 -53.04 -11.52
C ALA A 16 -36.39 -51.85 -12.17
N ARG A 17 -37.10 -50.75 -12.30
CA ARG A 17 -36.58 -49.43 -12.69
C ARG A 17 -35.87 -48.87 -11.47
N SER A 18 -34.56 -49.15 -11.35
CA SER A 18 -33.66 -48.39 -10.47
C SER A 18 -33.53 -47.01 -11.03
N ALA A 19 -34.29 -46.06 -10.48
CA ALA A 19 -34.09 -44.63 -10.69
C ALA A 19 -32.78 -44.24 -9.99
N LEU A 20 -31.70 -44.20 -10.75
CA LEU A 20 -30.43 -43.63 -10.31
C LEU A 20 -30.60 -42.12 -10.24
N ALA A 21 -30.95 -41.61 -9.07
CA ALA A 21 -30.97 -40.18 -8.81
C ALA A 21 -29.49 -39.67 -8.81
N LEU A 22 -29.12 -39.10 -9.94
CA LEU A 22 -27.85 -38.38 -10.10
C LEU A 22 -27.95 -37.06 -9.30
N VAL A 23 -27.57 -37.11 -8.03
CA VAL A 23 -27.40 -35.91 -7.22
C VAL A 23 -26.18 -35.16 -7.77
N ALA A 24 -26.46 -34.17 -8.61
CA ALA A 24 -25.42 -33.23 -9.06
C ALA A 24 -24.92 -32.44 -7.85
N PHE A 25 -23.78 -32.85 -7.27
CA PHE A 25 -23.00 -32.04 -6.36
C PHE A 25 -22.49 -30.82 -7.13
N LEU A 26 -23.19 -29.69 -7.04
CA LEU A 26 -22.63 -28.40 -7.40
C LEU A 26 -21.59 -28.06 -6.33
N PRO A 27 -20.28 -27.99 -6.66
CA PRO A 27 -19.33 -27.39 -5.76
C PRO A 27 -19.66 -25.90 -5.67
N CYS A 28 -20.26 -25.48 -4.56
CA CYS A 28 -20.37 -24.07 -4.21
C CYS A 28 -18.93 -23.57 -3.97
N ALA A 29 -18.30 -23.06 -5.03
CA ALA A 29 -17.03 -22.39 -4.93
C ALA A 29 -17.26 -21.13 -4.09
N LEU A 30 -17.00 -21.22 -2.79
CA LEU A 30 -16.84 -20.07 -1.91
C LEU A 30 -15.64 -19.30 -2.46
N ALA A 31 -15.91 -18.35 -3.36
CA ALA A 31 -14.94 -17.35 -3.75
C ALA A 31 -14.57 -16.56 -2.48
N LEU A 32 -13.44 -16.89 -1.87
CA LEU A 32 -12.85 -16.08 -0.83
C LEU A 32 -12.46 -14.75 -1.50
N ALA A 33 -13.36 -13.77 -1.42
CA ALA A 33 -13.06 -12.41 -1.81
C ALA A 33 -11.88 -11.95 -0.94
N GLN A 34 -10.70 -11.84 -1.55
CA GLN A 34 -9.55 -11.26 -0.86
C GLN A 34 -9.91 -9.80 -0.55
N PRO A 35 -9.78 -9.36 0.71
CA PRO A 35 -10.07 -7.97 1.04
C PRO A 35 -9.14 -7.07 0.22
N ALA A 36 -9.73 -6.18 -0.56
CA ALA A 36 -8.97 -5.18 -1.30
C ALA A 36 -8.17 -4.33 -0.29
N VAL A 37 -6.87 -4.18 -0.53
CA VAL A 37 -6.03 -3.34 0.31
C VAL A 37 -6.55 -1.91 0.22
N SER A 38 -6.91 -1.30 1.35
CA SER A 38 -7.39 0.07 1.37
C SER A 38 -6.29 1.06 0.99
N GLU A 39 -6.68 2.19 0.38
CA GLU A 39 -5.73 3.25 0.00
C GLU A 39 -4.87 3.72 1.18
N PRO A 40 -5.41 3.98 2.39
CA PRO A 40 -4.60 4.31 3.56
C PRO A 40 -3.56 3.23 3.91
N ALA A 41 -3.95 1.96 3.87
CA ALA A 41 -3.03 0.86 4.15
C ALA A 41 -1.92 0.77 3.09
N LEU A 42 -2.24 1.01 1.82
CA LEU A 42 -1.26 1.04 0.74
C LEU A 42 -0.27 2.20 0.93
N LYS A 43 -0.76 3.41 1.22
CA LYS A 43 0.09 4.58 1.49
C LYS A 43 1.01 4.35 2.70
N ALA A 44 0.48 3.80 3.78
CA ALA A 44 1.28 3.45 4.95
C ALA A 44 2.37 2.42 4.62
N ALA A 45 2.07 1.39 3.84
CA ALA A 45 3.03 0.40 3.37
C ALA A 45 4.13 1.01 2.49
N ILE A 46 3.76 1.97 1.63
CA ILE A 46 4.73 2.70 0.80
C ILE A 46 5.66 3.53 1.69
N VAL A 47 5.13 4.28 2.68
CA VAL A 47 5.96 5.07 3.61
C VAL A 47 6.89 4.16 4.41
N PHE A 48 6.43 3.02 4.86
CA PHE A 48 7.27 2.02 5.51
C PHE A 48 8.40 1.52 4.61
N THR A 49 8.10 1.30 3.33
CA THR A 49 9.10 0.91 2.33
C THR A 49 10.09 2.04 2.07
N LEU A 50 9.61 3.29 1.92
CA LEU A 50 10.47 4.47 1.79
C LEU A 50 11.47 4.55 2.95
N ALA A 51 11.02 4.34 4.18
CA ALA A 51 11.88 4.35 5.36
C ALA A 51 13.03 3.33 5.28
N LYS A 52 12.81 2.16 4.67
CA LYS A 52 13.83 1.14 4.48
C LYS A 52 14.91 1.53 3.45
N PHE A 53 14.54 2.34 2.47
CA PHE A 53 15.41 2.76 1.37
C PHE A 53 15.89 4.21 1.49
N THR A 54 15.69 4.82 2.66
CA THR A 54 16.15 6.17 2.97
C THR A 54 17.44 6.10 3.79
N GLU A 55 18.41 6.92 3.42
CA GLU A 55 19.65 7.13 4.16
C GLU A 55 19.60 8.51 4.81
N TRP A 56 19.76 8.55 6.13
CA TRP A 56 19.82 9.78 6.90
C TRP A 56 21.27 10.25 7.04
N PRO A 57 21.53 11.58 7.13
CA PRO A 57 22.85 12.09 7.39
C PRO A 57 23.33 11.60 8.77
N ALA A 58 24.64 11.36 8.90
CA ALA A 58 25.23 10.73 10.08
C ALA A 58 24.86 11.44 11.41
N GLN A 59 24.76 12.78 11.39
CA GLN A 59 24.42 13.58 12.57
C GLN A 59 22.94 13.47 13.01
N GLN A 60 22.08 12.88 12.16
CA GLN A 60 20.64 12.76 12.38
C GLN A 60 20.14 11.33 12.15
N GLN A 61 21.06 10.38 12.19
CA GLN A 61 20.67 8.98 12.16
C GLN A 61 19.89 8.65 13.44
N PRO A 62 18.74 7.97 13.29
CA PRO A 62 18.03 7.43 14.45
C PRO A 62 18.96 6.50 15.24
N THR A 63 19.09 6.70 16.56
CA THR A 63 19.91 5.83 17.42
C THR A 63 19.12 4.61 17.87
N ASP A 64 18.01 4.84 18.57
CA ASP A 64 17.23 3.78 19.23
C ASP A 64 15.97 3.39 18.47
N ALA A 65 15.27 4.38 17.91
CA ALA A 65 14.02 4.19 17.17
C ALA A 65 13.90 5.20 16.03
N LEU A 66 13.25 4.78 14.96
CA LEU A 66 12.85 5.67 13.87
C LEU A 66 11.47 6.26 14.17
N SER A 67 11.37 7.58 14.30
CA SER A 67 10.10 8.25 14.62
C SER A 67 9.35 8.68 13.34
N LEU A 68 8.12 8.19 13.17
CA LEU A 68 7.19 8.59 12.13
C LEU A 68 6.06 9.41 12.76
N CYS A 69 5.90 10.64 12.34
CA CYS A 69 4.85 11.53 12.78
C CYS A 69 3.80 11.68 11.68
N VAL A 70 2.54 11.40 12.02
CA VAL A 70 1.38 11.54 11.13
C VAL A 70 0.62 12.78 11.56
N VAL A 71 0.58 13.79 10.69
CA VAL A 71 0.09 15.13 11.05
C VAL A 71 -1.28 15.41 10.46
N ALA A 72 -2.25 15.68 11.31
CA ALA A 72 -3.61 16.09 10.95
C ALA A 72 -4.24 15.21 9.84
N ALA A 73 -3.98 13.92 9.89
CA ALA A 73 -4.51 12.97 8.91
C ALA A 73 -5.90 12.44 9.35
N PRO A 74 -6.72 11.97 8.40
CA PRO A 74 -7.99 11.29 8.71
C PRO A 74 -7.78 10.03 9.57
N GLU A 75 -8.81 9.62 10.31
CA GLU A 75 -8.76 8.49 11.25
C GLU A 75 -8.30 7.19 10.57
N GLN A 76 -8.79 6.89 9.35
CA GLN A 76 -8.39 5.69 8.62
C GLN A 76 -6.88 5.70 8.28
N MET A 77 -6.33 6.88 8.02
CA MET A 77 -4.89 7.03 7.77
C MET A 77 -4.10 6.86 9.08
N ASN A 78 -4.58 7.44 10.18
CA ASN A 78 -3.97 7.26 11.50
C ASN A 78 -3.95 5.78 11.89
N ALA A 79 -5.05 5.07 11.72
CA ALA A 79 -5.14 3.63 11.99
C ALA A 79 -4.15 2.82 11.12
N ALA A 80 -4.06 3.13 9.83
CA ALA A 80 -3.13 2.46 8.91
C ALA A 80 -1.66 2.67 9.29
N PHE A 81 -1.29 3.88 9.71
CA PHE A 81 0.06 4.16 10.18
C PHE A 81 0.33 3.54 11.56
N ASN A 82 -0.62 3.57 12.49
CA ASN A 82 -0.48 2.93 13.80
C ASN A 82 -0.22 1.43 13.69
N ALA A 83 -0.74 0.76 12.67
CA ALA A 83 -0.44 -0.65 12.40
C ALA A 83 1.03 -0.92 12.03
N LEU A 84 1.82 0.12 11.80
CA LEU A 84 3.28 0.04 11.55
C LEU A 84 4.10 0.20 12.81
N ASP A 85 3.49 0.61 13.94
CA ASP A 85 4.24 0.83 15.18
C ASP A 85 4.99 -0.43 15.58
N SER A 86 6.18 -0.25 16.12
CA SER A 86 7.10 -1.31 16.54
C SER A 86 7.64 -2.22 15.43
N LYS A 87 7.26 -2.06 14.16
CA LYS A 87 7.88 -2.78 13.04
C LYS A 87 9.33 -2.32 12.84
N LEU A 88 10.18 -3.25 12.44
CA LEU A 88 11.60 -2.95 12.27
C LEU A 88 11.90 -2.32 10.92
N VAL A 89 12.63 -1.22 10.96
CA VAL A 89 13.20 -0.53 9.80
C VAL A 89 14.71 -0.42 10.02
N GLN A 90 15.49 -1.05 9.16
CA GLN A 90 16.97 -1.05 9.27
C GLN A 90 17.48 -1.45 10.69
N GLY A 91 16.82 -2.46 11.29
CA GLY A 91 17.17 -2.96 12.63
C GLY A 91 16.65 -2.13 13.80
N ARG A 92 15.95 -1.02 13.56
CA ARG A 92 15.36 -0.14 14.60
C ARG A 92 13.86 -0.20 14.61
N PRO A 93 13.18 -0.17 15.76
CA PRO A 93 11.73 -0.11 15.83
C PRO A 93 11.23 1.24 15.29
N LEU A 94 10.17 1.18 14.48
CA LEU A 94 9.41 2.36 14.09
C LEU A 94 8.52 2.80 15.26
N ARG A 95 8.50 4.07 15.58
CA ARG A 95 7.59 4.68 16.56
C ARG A 95 6.66 5.63 15.85
N VAL A 96 5.37 5.33 15.87
CA VAL A 96 4.35 6.13 15.23
C VAL A 96 3.76 7.11 16.25
N ARG A 97 3.68 8.39 15.86
CA ARG A 97 3.06 9.46 16.63
C ARG A 97 2.02 10.16 15.79
N VAL A 98 0.77 10.19 16.25
CA VAL A 98 -0.30 10.97 15.63
C VAL A 98 -0.30 12.36 16.26
N LEU A 99 -0.19 13.38 15.44
CA LEU A 99 -0.02 14.77 15.84
C LEU A 99 -1.11 15.65 15.20
N GLY A 100 -1.50 16.69 15.91
CA GLY A 100 -2.32 17.76 15.38
C GLY A 100 -1.54 18.68 14.45
N ALA A 101 -2.24 19.55 13.71
CA ALA A 101 -1.62 20.46 12.75
C ALA A 101 -0.66 21.50 13.35
N ARG A 102 -0.75 21.76 14.66
CA ARG A 102 0.06 22.75 15.40
C ARG A 102 1.07 22.14 16.35
N ASP A 103 1.12 20.81 16.41
CA ASP A 103 2.02 20.11 17.32
C ASP A 103 3.47 20.23 16.85
N ASP A 104 4.39 20.15 17.81
CA ASP A 104 5.80 20.18 17.50
C ASP A 104 6.26 18.89 16.82
N LEU A 105 6.99 19.06 15.73
CA LEU A 105 7.60 17.98 14.96
C LEU A 105 9.01 17.63 15.45
N ALA A 106 9.45 18.11 16.58
CA ALA A 106 10.75 17.75 17.14
C ALA A 106 10.86 16.23 17.32
N GLY A 107 12.02 15.68 16.97
CA GLY A 107 12.27 14.24 17.04
C GLY A 107 11.56 13.40 15.95
N CYS A 108 10.83 14.01 15.02
CA CYS A 108 10.27 13.31 13.88
C CYS A 108 11.33 13.13 12.78
N HIS A 109 11.69 11.90 12.47
CA HIS A 109 12.55 11.56 11.33
C HIS A 109 11.77 11.50 10.01
N ILE A 110 10.55 10.99 10.09
CA ILE A 110 9.60 10.95 8.98
C ILE A 110 8.35 11.72 9.39
N VAL A 111 7.87 12.57 8.49
CA VAL A 111 6.61 13.30 8.68
C VAL A 111 5.70 12.98 7.49
N PHE A 112 4.54 12.44 7.78
CA PHE A 112 3.44 12.33 6.82
C PHE A 112 2.45 13.48 7.09
N ALA A 113 2.19 14.32 6.09
CA ALA A 113 1.30 15.47 6.22
C ALA A 113 0.62 15.80 4.89
N SER A 114 -0.56 16.42 4.96
CA SER A 114 -1.29 16.87 3.76
C SER A 114 -0.66 18.10 3.08
N ALA A 115 0.22 18.84 3.76
CA ALA A 115 0.94 19.97 3.19
C ALA A 115 2.44 19.86 3.51
N PRO A 116 3.34 20.23 2.59
CA PRO A 116 4.76 20.23 2.87
C PRO A 116 5.09 21.30 3.93
N PRO A 117 6.08 21.04 4.80
CA PRO A 117 6.49 22.02 5.80
C PRO A 117 7.10 23.25 5.13
N ALA A 118 6.81 24.43 5.68
CA ALA A 118 7.30 25.71 5.15
C ALA A 118 8.84 25.83 5.15
N ARG A 119 9.53 25.00 5.94
CA ARG A 119 10.99 25.00 6.04
C ARG A 119 11.54 23.60 5.91
N THR A 120 12.62 23.46 5.16
CA THR A 120 13.40 22.21 5.12
C THR A 120 14.09 22.00 6.46
N VAL A 121 13.89 20.84 7.05
CA VAL A 121 14.60 20.42 8.27
C VAL A 121 15.61 19.35 7.88
N PRO A 122 16.89 19.53 8.24
CA PRO A 122 17.92 18.54 7.97
C PRO A 122 17.55 17.16 8.54
N GLY A 123 17.87 16.10 7.80
CA GLY A 123 17.61 14.71 8.19
C GLY A 123 16.14 14.30 8.29
N ARG A 124 15.19 15.16 7.96
CA ARG A 124 13.77 14.84 8.02
C ARG A 124 13.24 14.45 6.64
N LEU A 125 12.64 13.27 6.53
CA LEU A 125 11.89 12.86 5.36
C LEU A 125 10.46 13.38 5.47
N THR A 126 9.98 14.15 4.49
CA THR A 126 8.59 14.60 4.41
C THR A 126 7.87 13.88 3.29
N VAL A 127 6.73 13.28 3.61
CA VAL A 127 5.87 12.53 2.70
C VAL A 127 4.46 13.09 2.80
N GLY A 128 3.76 13.18 1.69
CA GLY A 128 2.37 13.62 1.71
C GLY A 128 1.60 13.16 0.48
N ASP A 129 0.28 13.26 0.56
CA ASP A 129 -0.64 12.79 -0.48
C ASP A 129 -1.48 13.92 -1.11
N ALA A 130 -1.20 15.17 -0.75
CA ALA A 130 -1.82 16.31 -1.41
C ALA A 130 -1.29 16.45 -2.85
N PRO A 131 -2.12 16.97 -3.77
CA PRO A 131 -1.69 17.28 -5.13
C PRO A 131 -0.44 18.17 -5.12
N ARG A 132 0.53 17.83 -5.96
CA ARG A 132 1.79 18.59 -6.12
C ARG A 132 2.64 18.69 -4.84
N PHE A 133 2.44 17.81 -3.86
CA PHE A 133 3.17 17.85 -2.59
C PHE A 133 4.69 17.90 -2.79
N ALA A 134 5.23 17.07 -3.66
CA ALA A 134 6.66 17.05 -3.95
C ALA A 134 7.12 18.30 -4.73
N GLU A 135 6.28 18.86 -5.60
CA GLU A 135 6.60 20.07 -6.35
C GLU A 135 6.65 21.33 -5.47
N THR A 136 5.85 21.34 -4.40
CA THR A 136 5.74 22.47 -3.47
C THR A 136 6.69 22.41 -2.28
N GLY A 137 7.72 21.55 -2.34
CA GLY A 137 8.79 21.49 -1.35
C GLY A 137 8.78 20.24 -0.45
N GLY A 138 7.80 19.37 -0.59
CA GLY A 138 7.85 18.04 0.00
C GLY A 138 8.93 17.18 -0.66
N LYS A 139 9.42 16.16 0.04
CA LYS A 139 10.43 15.27 -0.51
C LYS A 139 9.83 14.12 -1.29
N VAL A 140 8.66 13.64 -0.86
CA VAL A 140 7.97 12.53 -1.50
C VAL A 140 6.47 12.82 -1.56
N GLY A 141 5.89 12.74 -2.75
CA GLY A 141 4.46 12.80 -3.01
C GLY A 141 3.88 11.40 -3.29
N LEU A 142 2.74 11.10 -2.70
CA LEU A 142 1.96 9.88 -2.96
C LEU A 142 0.67 10.27 -3.67
N LEU A 143 0.66 10.22 -5.00
CA LEU A 143 -0.49 10.63 -5.79
C LEU A 143 -1.35 9.42 -6.14
N THR A 144 -2.62 9.48 -5.81
CA THR A 144 -3.58 8.45 -6.24
C THR A 144 -4.18 8.85 -7.58
N ALA A 145 -3.97 8.03 -8.60
CA ALA A 145 -4.55 8.19 -9.92
C ALA A 145 -4.93 6.81 -10.49
N ASN A 146 -6.14 6.68 -11.02
CA ASN A 146 -6.64 5.42 -11.62
C ASN A 146 -6.45 4.20 -10.69
N ASP A 147 -6.85 4.33 -9.43
CA ASP A 147 -6.72 3.31 -8.36
C ASP A 147 -5.28 2.84 -8.11
N ARG A 148 -4.30 3.64 -8.48
CA ARG A 148 -2.88 3.38 -8.23
C ARG A 148 -2.24 4.53 -7.49
N VAL A 149 -1.37 4.21 -6.55
CA VAL A 149 -0.52 5.21 -5.90
C VAL A 149 0.76 5.37 -6.71
N GLN A 150 0.96 6.58 -7.23
CA GLN A 150 2.19 6.98 -7.91
C GLN A 150 3.12 7.65 -6.90
N LEU A 151 4.39 7.29 -6.98
CA LEU A 151 5.43 7.85 -6.13
C LEU A 151 6.17 8.96 -6.87
N GLU A 152 6.16 10.16 -6.31
CA GLU A 152 6.97 11.28 -6.79
C GLU A 152 8.08 11.60 -5.79
N VAL A 153 9.30 11.76 -6.27
CA VAL A 153 10.47 12.08 -5.42
C VAL A 153 11.12 13.37 -5.89
N ASN A 154 11.16 14.36 -5.00
CA ASN A 154 11.90 15.59 -5.20
C ASN A 154 13.34 15.43 -4.67
N VAL A 155 14.24 15.11 -5.57
CA VAL A 155 15.65 14.82 -5.23
C VAL A 155 16.35 16.08 -4.72
N SER A 156 16.07 17.26 -5.27
CA SER A 156 16.63 18.52 -4.78
C SER A 156 16.24 18.80 -3.32
N ALA A 157 14.94 18.66 -2.99
CA ALA A 157 14.46 18.86 -1.62
C ALA A 157 15.03 17.82 -0.65
N ALA A 158 15.21 16.58 -1.10
CA ALA A 158 15.84 15.53 -0.28
C ALA A 158 17.32 15.84 -0.04
N THR A 159 18.08 16.15 -1.07
CA THR A 159 19.52 16.47 -0.99
C THR A 159 19.77 17.69 -0.12
N SER A 160 18.96 18.73 -0.23
CA SER A 160 19.05 19.93 0.62
C SER A 160 18.84 19.62 2.11
N ALA A 161 18.14 18.54 2.43
CA ALA A 161 17.97 18.05 3.80
C ALA A 161 19.03 17.01 4.20
N GLY A 162 19.96 16.65 3.32
CA GLY A 162 20.92 15.56 3.53
C GLY A 162 20.31 14.16 3.48
N VAL A 163 19.06 14.03 3.05
CA VAL A 163 18.37 12.75 2.89
C VAL A 163 18.67 12.18 1.51
N LYS A 164 19.04 10.92 1.44
CA LYS A 164 19.30 10.22 0.18
C LYS A 164 18.37 9.04 0.02
N PHE A 165 18.09 8.72 -1.21
CA PHE A 165 17.28 7.54 -1.57
C PHE A 165 18.13 6.54 -2.36
N SER A 166 17.88 5.27 -2.14
CA SER A 166 18.55 4.24 -2.93
C SER A 166 18.17 4.33 -4.42
N SER A 167 19.08 3.92 -5.29
CA SER A 167 18.82 3.88 -6.74
C SER A 167 17.66 2.94 -7.11
N GLN A 168 17.38 1.92 -6.28
CA GLN A 168 16.25 1.02 -6.48
C GLN A 168 14.92 1.75 -6.30
N LEU A 169 14.81 2.61 -5.27
CA LEU A 169 13.63 3.42 -5.03
C LEU A 169 13.42 4.42 -6.18
N LEU A 170 14.47 5.11 -6.59
CA LEU A 170 14.38 6.14 -7.64
C LEU A 170 13.95 5.57 -9.00
N ARG A 171 14.23 4.31 -9.29
CA ARG A 171 13.74 3.65 -10.51
C ARG A 171 12.24 3.40 -10.52
N LEU A 172 11.60 3.35 -9.36
CA LEU A 172 10.16 3.12 -9.21
C LEU A 172 9.37 4.43 -9.07
N ALA A 173 10.07 5.55 -8.91
CA ALA A 173 9.49 6.84 -8.65
C ALA A 173 9.55 7.75 -9.89
N ARG A 174 8.58 8.66 -10.00
CA ARG A 174 8.72 9.83 -10.85
C ARG A 174 9.64 10.81 -10.14
N VAL A 175 10.85 10.98 -10.68
CA VAL A 175 11.82 11.93 -10.12
C VAL A 175 11.50 13.31 -10.61
N ILE A 176 11.40 14.27 -9.68
CA ILE A 176 11.25 15.69 -9.94
C ILE A 176 12.35 16.49 -9.23
N GLY A 177 12.61 17.69 -9.71
CA GLY A 177 13.77 18.47 -9.27
C GLY A 177 15.05 18.05 -10.01
N GLU A 178 15.94 19.00 -10.23
CA GLU A 178 17.24 18.70 -10.83
C GLU A 178 18.11 17.92 -9.84
N GLN A 179 18.59 16.78 -10.29
CA GLN A 179 19.70 16.11 -9.61
C GLN A 179 20.93 17.00 -9.82
N PRO A 180 21.69 17.38 -8.75
CA PRO A 180 22.97 18.01 -8.97
C PRO A 180 23.78 17.09 -9.87
N ARG A 181 24.11 17.54 -11.07
CA ARG A 181 25.03 16.83 -11.95
C ARG A 181 26.33 16.71 -11.16
N GLY A 182 26.67 15.50 -10.75
CA GLY A 182 27.97 15.22 -10.18
C GLY A 182 29.00 15.70 -11.19
N GLY A 183 29.72 16.77 -10.86
CA GLY A 183 30.91 17.17 -11.59
C GLY A 183 31.88 16.00 -11.53
N GLY A 184 32.19 15.46 -12.72
CA GLY A 184 33.27 14.51 -12.91
C GLY A 184 34.64 15.17 -12.68
#